data_70c09597b0569b239434b8bcd4595f30
#
_entry.id   70c09597b0569b239434b8bcd4595f30
#
_cell.length_a   1.000
_cell.length_b   1.000
_cell.length_c   1.000
_cell.angle_alpha   90.00
_cell.angle_beta   90.00
_cell.angle_gamma   90.00
#
_symmetry.space_group_name_H-M   'P 1'
#
loop_
_entity.id
_entity.type
_entity.pdbx_description
1 polymer ?
#
loop_
_entity_poly.entity_id
_entity_poly.type
_entity_poly.pdbx_seq_one_letter_code
_entity_poly.pdbx_strand_id
1 'polypeptide(L)'
;MSNVAFLGLGVMGAPMARHLAANGHKVTVYNRTPDKALAWVALYGNRAAPTPREAAEGAEFVFMCVGNDNDVRDVVFGPDGALAGAEAGSVLIDHTTASAAVARELAEACQEFGVGFIDAP
;
A
#
# COMPACT_ATOMS: atom_id res chain seq x y z
N MET A 1 -12.85 6.94 -11.34
CA MET A 1 -11.46 7.12 -10.92
C MET A 1 -11.36 7.09 -9.43
N SER A 2 -10.43 6.32 -8.92
CA SER A 2 -10.30 6.12 -7.48
C SER A 2 -9.02 6.74 -6.97
N ASN A 3 -9.03 7.13 -5.69
CA ASN A 3 -7.81 7.45 -4.95
C ASN A 3 -7.25 6.14 -4.42
N VAL A 4 -6.02 5.82 -4.78
CA VAL A 4 -5.37 4.58 -4.36
C VAL A 4 -4.00 4.88 -3.77
N ALA A 5 -3.56 4.01 -2.86
CA ALA A 5 -2.20 4.02 -2.35
C ALA A 5 -1.47 2.79 -2.88
N PHE A 6 -0.19 2.92 -3.13
CA PHE A 6 0.66 1.77 -3.49
C PHE A 6 1.91 1.78 -2.61
N LEU A 7 2.05 0.76 -1.81
CA LEU A 7 3.11 0.62 -0.82
C LEU A 7 4.13 -0.41 -1.30
N GLY A 8 5.33 0.05 -1.62
CA GLY A 8 6.40 -0.79 -2.13
C GLY A 8 6.61 -0.67 -3.63
N LEU A 9 7.73 -0.10 -4.03
CA LEU A 9 8.07 0.17 -5.42
C LEU A 9 9.27 -0.66 -5.90
N GLY A 10 9.26 -1.94 -5.55
CA GLY A 10 10.26 -2.88 -6.06
C GLY A 10 9.98 -3.29 -7.51
N VAL A 11 10.61 -4.37 -7.94
CA VAL A 11 10.52 -4.87 -9.32
C VAL A 11 9.07 -5.13 -9.75
N MET A 12 8.25 -5.66 -8.83
CA MET A 12 6.84 -5.96 -9.11
C MET A 12 5.94 -4.76 -8.85
N GLY A 13 6.17 -4.04 -7.75
CA GLY A 13 5.29 -2.97 -7.31
C GLY A 13 5.31 -1.74 -8.20
N ALA A 14 6.49 -1.30 -8.64
CA ALA A 14 6.60 -0.10 -9.47
C ALA A 14 5.80 -0.21 -10.79
N PRO A 15 5.88 -1.32 -11.55
CA PRO A 15 5.03 -1.48 -12.73
C PRO A 15 3.53 -1.52 -12.42
N MET A 16 3.14 -2.15 -11.31
CA MET A 16 1.74 -2.21 -10.91
C MET A 16 1.18 -0.82 -10.61
N ALA A 17 1.93 -0.01 -9.86
CA ALA A 17 1.55 1.37 -9.58
C ALA A 17 1.45 2.19 -10.86
N ARG A 18 2.36 1.98 -11.80
CA ARG A 18 2.33 2.64 -13.11
C ARG A 18 1.05 2.33 -13.88
N HIS A 19 0.62 1.07 -13.88
CA HIS A 19 -0.61 0.67 -14.55
C HIS A 19 -1.84 1.34 -13.95
N LEU A 20 -1.88 1.47 -12.63
CA LEU A 20 -2.98 2.19 -11.96
C LEU A 20 -3.01 3.65 -12.38
N ALA A 21 -1.86 4.31 -12.41
CA ALA A 21 -1.76 5.71 -12.86
C ALA A 21 -2.16 5.86 -14.32
N ALA A 22 -1.72 4.94 -15.19
CA ALA A 22 -2.04 4.96 -16.61
C ALA A 22 -3.54 4.79 -16.89
N ASN A 23 -4.26 4.14 -15.98
CA ASN A 23 -5.70 3.95 -16.08
C ASN A 23 -6.52 5.08 -15.42
N GLY A 24 -5.87 6.18 -15.08
CA GLY A 24 -6.55 7.38 -14.60
C GLY A 24 -6.80 7.44 -13.10
N HIS A 25 -6.31 6.49 -12.33
CA HIS A 25 -6.42 6.54 -10.86
C HIS A 25 -5.44 7.57 -10.29
N LYS A 26 -5.83 8.18 -9.18
CA LYS A 26 -4.93 9.04 -8.40
C LYS A 26 -4.13 8.18 -7.46
N VAL A 27 -2.83 8.04 -7.71
CA VAL A 27 -1.95 7.13 -6.98
C VAL A 27 -1.06 7.90 -6.03
N THR A 28 -1.08 7.52 -4.76
CA THR A 28 -0.07 7.97 -3.79
C THR A 28 0.85 6.80 -3.51
N VAL A 29 2.13 6.97 -3.79
CA VAL A 29 3.11 5.91 -3.60
C VAL A 29 3.90 6.11 -2.32
N TYR A 30 4.31 5.01 -1.72
CA TYR A 30 5.26 4.98 -0.61
C TYR A 30 6.29 3.91 -0.88
N ASN A 31 7.54 4.19 -0.55
CA ASN A 31 8.61 3.20 -0.53
C ASN A 31 9.52 3.47 0.65
N ARG A 32 10.02 2.40 1.28
CA ARG A 32 10.94 2.51 2.42
C ARG A 32 12.19 3.33 2.07
N THR A 33 12.66 3.22 0.81
CA THR A 33 13.69 4.10 0.27
C THR A 33 13.00 5.28 -0.42
N PRO A 34 13.02 6.49 0.18
CA PRO A 34 12.26 7.62 -0.36
C PRO A 34 12.64 8.02 -1.78
N ASP A 35 13.90 7.84 -2.16
CA ASP A 35 14.37 8.20 -3.50
C ASP A 35 13.64 7.42 -4.60
N LYS A 36 13.26 6.17 -4.34
CA LYS A 36 12.49 5.37 -5.31
C LYS A 36 11.09 5.94 -5.52
N ALA A 37 10.44 6.41 -4.46
CA ALA A 37 9.13 7.04 -4.57
C ALA A 37 9.21 8.35 -5.34
N LEU A 38 10.21 9.16 -5.07
CA LEU A 38 10.43 10.43 -5.77
C LEU A 38 10.73 10.21 -7.25
N ALA A 39 11.56 9.20 -7.57
CA ALA A 39 11.88 8.85 -8.96
C ALA A 39 10.63 8.38 -9.72
N TRP A 40 9.78 7.59 -9.07
CA TRP A 40 8.53 7.14 -9.67
C TRP A 40 7.61 8.32 -10.00
N VAL A 41 7.46 9.26 -9.07
CA VAL A 41 6.64 10.47 -9.26
C VAL A 41 7.22 11.34 -10.39
N ALA A 42 8.54 11.45 -10.48
CA ALA A 42 9.19 12.21 -11.55
C ALA A 42 8.87 11.65 -12.94
N LEU A 43 8.69 10.32 -13.03
CA LEU A 43 8.37 9.65 -14.30
C LEU A 43 6.89 9.64 -14.63
N TYR A 44 6.03 9.44 -13.62
CA TYR A 44 4.62 9.11 -13.87
C TYR A 44 3.65 10.12 -13.25
N GLY A 45 4.14 11.14 -12.58
CA GLY A 45 3.30 12.08 -11.86
C GLY A 45 2.68 11.47 -10.61
N ASN A 46 1.54 12.00 -10.19
CA ASN A 46 0.86 11.61 -8.97
C ASN A 46 1.61 12.06 -7.71
N ARG A 47 1.56 11.33 -6.61
CA ARG A 47 2.06 11.82 -5.34
C ARG A 47 2.86 10.75 -4.60
N ALA A 48 3.88 11.17 -3.86
CA ALA A 48 4.61 10.33 -2.92
C ALA A 48 4.29 10.77 -1.49
N ALA A 49 4.18 9.81 -0.58
CA ALA A 49 4.00 10.08 0.84
C ALA A 49 5.21 9.56 1.63
N PRO A 50 5.58 10.22 2.74
CA PRO A 50 6.74 9.82 3.54
C PRO A 50 6.47 8.61 4.44
N THR A 51 5.21 8.27 4.70
CA THR A 51 4.83 7.13 5.54
C THR A 51 3.69 6.35 4.89
N PRO A 52 3.54 5.05 5.22
CA PRO A 52 2.38 4.28 4.78
C PRO A 52 1.06 4.88 5.26
N ARG A 53 1.04 5.42 6.47
CA ARG A 53 -0.12 6.10 7.03
C ARG A 53 -0.60 7.22 6.14
N GLU A 54 0.30 8.14 5.76
CA GLU A 54 -0.06 9.27 4.91
C GLU A 54 -0.46 8.83 3.52
N ALA A 55 0.17 7.77 2.98
CA ALA A 55 -0.23 7.24 1.69
C ALA A 55 -1.64 6.66 1.71
N ALA A 56 -2.03 6.03 2.82
CA ALA A 56 -3.34 5.40 2.95
C ALA A 56 -4.47 6.40 3.20
N GLU A 57 -4.17 7.60 3.71
CA GLU A 57 -5.18 8.61 4.02
C GLU A 57 -5.97 9.00 2.76
N GLY A 58 -7.29 8.85 2.83
CA GLY A 58 -8.18 9.16 1.72
C GLY A 58 -8.19 8.14 0.58
N ALA A 59 -7.42 7.06 0.68
CA ALA A 59 -7.40 6.02 -0.34
C ALA A 59 -8.59 5.06 -0.19
N GLU A 60 -9.24 4.76 -1.29
CA GLU A 60 -10.29 3.73 -1.34
C GLU A 60 -9.69 2.33 -1.33
N PHE A 61 -8.55 2.17 -2.00
CA PHE A 61 -7.80 0.92 -2.09
C PHE A 61 -6.35 1.19 -1.72
N VAL A 62 -5.80 0.33 -0.87
CA VAL A 62 -4.39 0.38 -0.48
C VAL A 62 -3.74 -0.91 -0.97
N PHE A 63 -2.93 -0.79 -2.00
CA PHE A 63 -2.18 -1.91 -2.57
C PHE A 63 -0.81 -2.00 -1.91
N MET A 64 -0.32 -3.20 -1.72
CA MET A 64 0.98 -3.42 -1.11
C MET A 64 1.72 -4.54 -1.82
N CYS A 65 3.01 -4.34 -2.09
CA CYS A 65 3.89 -5.36 -2.62
C CYS A 65 5.31 -5.12 -2.08
N VAL A 66 5.65 -5.81 -0.99
CA VAL A 66 6.92 -5.63 -0.28
C VAL A 66 7.69 -6.95 -0.20
N GLY A 67 8.79 -7.01 0.54
CA GLY A 67 9.74 -8.10 0.43
C GLY A 67 9.40 -9.38 1.20
N ASN A 68 8.89 -9.28 2.43
CA ASN A 68 8.70 -10.43 3.32
C ASN A 68 7.70 -10.10 4.44
N ASP A 69 7.47 -11.07 5.34
CA ASP A 69 6.55 -10.93 6.46
C ASP A 69 6.85 -9.70 7.33
N ASN A 70 8.11 -9.48 7.68
CA ASN A 70 8.48 -8.34 8.51
C ASN A 70 8.24 -7.01 7.80
N ASP A 71 8.52 -6.95 6.50
CA ASP A 71 8.23 -5.76 5.71
C ASP A 71 6.72 -5.48 5.66
N VAL A 72 5.90 -6.52 5.53
CA VAL A 72 4.44 -6.39 5.58
C VAL A 72 4.02 -5.80 6.92
N ARG A 73 4.52 -6.34 8.03
CA ARG A 73 4.19 -5.84 9.36
C ARG A 73 4.60 -4.38 9.54
N ASP A 74 5.80 -4.02 9.09
CA ASP A 74 6.33 -2.66 9.22
C ASP A 74 5.47 -1.64 8.46
N VAL A 75 4.95 -2.03 7.32
CA VAL A 75 4.15 -1.15 6.46
C VAL A 75 2.71 -1.00 6.98
N VAL A 76 2.16 -2.06 7.57
CA VAL A 76 0.74 -2.09 7.96
C VAL A 76 0.51 -1.60 9.38
N PHE A 77 1.36 -2.00 10.32
CA PHE A 77 1.16 -1.77 11.75
C PHE A 77 1.94 -0.57 12.27
N GLY A 78 1.64 -0.16 13.50
CA GLY A 78 2.31 0.94 14.17
C GLY A 78 1.70 2.30 13.86
N PRO A 79 2.23 3.38 14.51
CA PRO A 79 1.63 4.71 14.41
C PRO A 79 1.75 5.32 13.01
N ASP A 80 2.73 4.90 12.22
CA ASP A 80 2.93 5.37 10.83
C ASP A 80 2.51 4.33 9.79
N GLY A 81 1.91 3.22 10.23
CA GLY A 81 1.47 2.15 9.36
C GLY A 81 0.20 2.48 8.58
N ALA A 82 -0.06 1.68 7.55
CA ALA A 82 -1.20 1.90 6.66
C ALA A 82 -2.55 1.87 7.39
N LEU A 83 -2.73 0.97 8.36
CA LEU A 83 -3.99 0.89 9.10
C LEU A 83 -4.26 2.13 9.93
N ALA A 84 -3.22 2.82 10.41
CA ALA A 84 -3.40 4.06 11.17
C ALA A 84 -3.99 5.18 10.30
N GLY A 85 -3.76 5.15 8.99
CA GLY A 85 -4.29 6.13 8.05
C GLY A 85 -5.50 5.66 7.25
N ALA A 86 -5.77 4.37 7.22
CA ALA A 86 -6.85 3.80 6.43
C ALA A 86 -8.23 4.17 7.01
N GLU A 87 -9.15 4.50 6.13
CA GLU A 87 -10.52 4.80 6.52
C GLU A 87 -11.36 3.53 6.56
N ALA A 88 -12.36 3.49 7.44
CA ALA A 88 -13.33 2.41 7.46
C ALA A 88 -14.03 2.34 6.08
N GLY A 89 -14.17 1.14 5.55
CA GLY A 89 -14.75 0.93 4.23
C GLY A 89 -13.72 0.84 3.10
N SER A 90 -12.45 1.22 3.34
CA SER A 90 -11.38 1.00 2.36
C SER A 90 -10.97 -0.48 2.33
N VAL A 91 -10.19 -0.85 1.32
CA VAL A 91 -9.73 -2.24 1.13
C VAL A 91 -8.21 -2.26 1.03
N LEU A 92 -7.57 -3.10 1.82
CA LEU A 92 -6.13 -3.39 1.73
C LEU A 92 -5.94 -4.63 0.87
N ILE A 93 -5.12 -4.51 -0.16
CA ILE A 93 -4.83 -5.60 -1.10
C ILE A 93 -3.33 -5.90 -1.04
N ASP A 94 -2.99 -7.09 -0.56
CA ASP A 94 -1.59 -7.49 -0.40
C ASP A 94 -1.16 -8.43 -1.53
N HIS A 95 -0.24 -7.98 -2.36
CA HIS A 95 0.36 -8.75 -3.43
C HIS A 95 1.70 -9.39 -3.01
N THR A 96 2.11 -9.20 -1.77
CA THR A 96 3.37 -9.77 -1.27
C THR A 96 3.26 -11.28 -1.18
N THR A 97 4.29 -11.99 -1.63
CA THR A 97 4.43 -13.41 -1.36
C THR A 97 4.93 -13.56 0.08
N ALA A 98 4.03 -13.85 0.99
CA ALA A 98 4.28 -13.89 2.42
C ALA A 98 3.62 -15.10 3.05
N SER A 99 3.83 -15.32 4.36
CA SER A 99 3.29 -16.49 5.05
C SER A 99 1.78 -16.41 5.27
N ALA A 100 1.16 -17.59 5.42
CA ALA A 100 -0.24 -17.66 5.82
C ALA A 100 -0.48 -17.04 7.20
N ALA A 101 0.52 -17.10 8.08
CA ALA A 101 0.42 -16.51 9.41
C ALA A 101 0.27 -14.98 9.33
N VAL A 102 1.08 -14.30 8.54
CA VAL A 102 0.98 -12.85 8.40
C VAL A 102 -0.32 -12.46 7.69
N ALA A 103 -0.77 -13.24 6.71
CA ALA A 103 -2.06 -12.98 6.05
C ALA A 103 -3.22 -13.02 7.06
N ARG A 104 -3.20 -13.97 8.00
CA ARG A 104 -4.21 -14.03 9.06
C ARG A 104 -4.12 -12.84 10.01
N GLU A 105 -2.90 -12.42 10.37
CA GLU A 105 -2.69 -11.23 11.21
C GLU A 105 -3.30 -9.98 10.55
N LEU A 106 -3.07 -9.81 9.26
CA LEU A 106 -3.60 -8.69 8.51
C LEU A 106 -5.13 -8.74 8.42
N ALA A 107 -5.69 -9.90 8.13
CA ALA A 107 -7.14 -10.06 8.03
C ALA A 107 -7.84 -9.68 9.35
N GLU A 108 -7.30 -10.16 10.47
CA GLU A 108 -7.85 -9.84 11.80
C GLU A 108 -7.71 -8.35 12.13
N ALA A 109 -6.56 -7.76 11.87
CA ALA A 109 -6.35 -6.34 12.13
C ALA A 109 -7.23 -5.45 11.24
N CYS A 110 -7.35 -5.78 9.97
CA CYS A 110 -8.22 -5.03 9.05
C CYS A 110 -9.67 -5.08 9.51
N GLN A 111 -10.13 -6.24 9.98
CA GLN A 111 -11.49 -6.38 10.50
C GLN A 111 -11.75 -5.44 11.68
N GLU A 112 -10.80 -5.30 12.59
CA GLU A 112 -10.92 -4.39 13.74
C GLU A 112 -11.04 -2.92 13.31
N PHE A 113 -10.39 -2.55 12.21
CA PHE A 113 -10.42 -1.17 11.69
C PHE A 113 -11.55 -0.92 10.68
N GLY A 114 -12.37 -1.92 10.40
CA GLY A 114 -13.42 -1.79 9.39
C GLY A 114 -12.90 -1.72 7.96
N VAL A 115 -11.72 -2.29 7.72
CA VAL A 115 -11.04 -2.31 6.42
C VAL A 115 -11.16 -3.70 5.81
N GLY A 116 -11.55 -3.79 4.54
CA GLY A 116 -11.53 -5.06 3.81
C GLY A 116 -10.11 -5.53 3.55
N PHE A 117 -9.90 -6.82 3.41
CA PHE A 117 -8.59 -7.40 3.14
C PHE A 117 -8.66 -8.44 2.04
N ILE A 118 -7.76 -8.32 1.06
CA ILE A 118 -7.60 -9.30 -0.03
C ILE A 118 -6.12 -9.71 -0.07
N ASP A 119 -5.88 -11.01 0.03
CA ASP A 119 -4.55 -11.60 -0.14
C ASP A 119 -4.46 -12.11 -1.59
N ALA A 120 -3.62 -11.46 -2.38
CA ALA A 120 -3.52 -11.70 -3.83
C ALA A 120 -2.06 -11.74 -4.29
N PRO A 121 -1.28 -12.70 -3.81
CA PRO A 121 0.14 -12.81 -4.14
C PRO A 121 0.45 -13.03 -5.63
#